data_87680afbbdcd2c4a74ab70572900ca29
#
_entry.id   87680afbbdcd2c4a74ab70572900ca29
#
_cell.length_a   1.000
_cell.length_b   1.000
_cell.length_c   1.000
_cell.angle_alpha   90.00
_cell.angle_beta   90.00
_cell.angle_gamma   90.00
#
_symmetry.space_group_name_H-M   'P 1'
#
loop_
_entity.id
_entity.type
_entity.pdbx_description
1 polymer ?
#
loop_
_entity_poly.entity_id
_entity_poly.type
_entity_poly.pdbx_seq_one_letter_code
_entity_poly.pdbx_strand_id
1 'polypeptide(L)' 'MQPTSLGEIIKQIRVPVVAKACERTPRAIYKWINSGCLPRTDYTGETAYASKIAEASGGRFTTTQILEISKPKVA' A
#
# COMPACT_ATOMS: atom_id res chain seq x y z
N MET A 1 7.81 3.34 -16.18
CA MET A 1 6.44 2.81 -16.25
C MET A 1 5.78 2.93 -14.87
N GLN A 2 4.60 3.53 -14.81
CA GLN A 2 3.92 3.70 -13.53
C GLN A 2 3.18 2.43 -13.12
N PRO A 3 3.18 2.10 -11.84
CA PRO A 3 2.42 0.95 -11.37
C PRO A 3 0.93 1.18 -11.55
N THR A 4 0.20 0.13 -11.88
CA THR A 4 -1.23 0.20 -12.11
C THR A 4 -2.04 -0.30 -10.91
N SER A 5 -1.38 -0.88 -9.92
CA SER A 5 -2.06 -1.44 -8.76
C SER A 5 -1.18 -1.39 -7.52
N LEU A 6 -1.85 -1.48 -6.37
CA LEU A 6 -1.16 -1.54 -5.10
C LEU A 6 -0.22 -2.75 -5.04
N GLY A 7 -0.65 -3.87 -5.62
CA GLY A 7 0.17 -5.07 -5.66
C GLY A 7 1.50 -4.85 -6.35
N GLU A 8 1.50 -4.10 -7.45
CA GLU A 8 2.74 -3.80 -8.15
C GLU A 8 3.67 -2.95 -7.31
N ILE A 9 3.12 -1.96 -6.62
CA ILE A 9 3.92 -1.11 -5.73
C ILE A 9 4.57 -1.94 -4.65
N ILE A 10 3.80 -2.80 -4.01
CA ILE A 10 4.29 -3.64 -2.92
C ILE A 10 5.37 -4.62 -3.43
N LYS A 11 5.15 -5.20 -4.61
CA LYS A 11 6.13 -6.12 -5.20
C LYS A 11 7.45 -5.43 -5.53
N GLN A 12 7.39 -4.20 -5.98
CA GLN A 12 8.61 -3.44 -6.28
C GLN A 12 9.38 -3.11 -5.01
N ILE A 13 8.69 -2.81 -3.92
CA ILE A 13 9.31 -2.55 -2.64
C ILE A 13 9.73 -3.86 -1.96
N ARG A 14 8.94 -4.87 -2.08
CA ARG A 14 9.06 -6.22 -1.50
C ARG A 14 8.16 -6.38 -0.29
N VAL A 15 7.45 -7.51 -0.25
CA VAL A 15 6.49 -7.81 0.80
C VAL A 15 7.09 -7.75 2.21
N PRO A 16 8.26 -8.36 2.48
CA PRO A 16 8.83 -8.29 3.82
C PRO A 16 9.12 -6.86 4.29
N VAL A 17 9.57 -6.01 3.37
CA VAL A 17 9.89 -4.62 3.69
C VAL A 17 8.61 -3.86 4.04
N VAL A 18 7.56 -4.05 3.25
CA VAL A 18 6.28 -3.39 3.49
C VAL A 18 5.67 -3.89 4.80
N ALA A 19 5.73 -5.19 5.05
CA ALA A 19 5.19 -5.77 6.28
C ALA A 19 5.87 -5.16 7.50
N LYS A 20 7.19 -5.05 7.46
CA LYS A 20 7.94 -4.46 8.56
C LYS A 20 7.62 -2.98 8.75
N ALA A 21 7.55 -2.25 7.64
CA ALA A 21 7.25 -0.81 7.68
C ALA A 21 5.87 -0.54 8.26
N CYS A 22 4.90 -1.38 7.94
CA CYS A 22 3.53 -1.24 8.40
C CYS A 22 3.28 -1.93 9.74
N GLU A 23 4.27 -2.65 10.25
CA GLU A 23 4.15 -3.45 11.47
C GLU A 23 3.00 -4.45 11.37
N ARG A 24 2.89 -5.07 10.20
CA ARG A 24 1.87 -6.08 9.91
C ARG A 24 2.56 -7.36 9.45
N THR A 25 1.81 -8.46 9.48
CA THR A 25 2.35 -9.73 8.99
C THR A 25 2.37 -9.75 7.46
N PRO A 26 3.28 -10.55 6.84
CA PRO A 26 3.26 -10.70 5.38
C PRO A 26 1.91 -11.17 4.86
N ARG A 27 1.19 -11.99 5.64
CA ARG A 27 -0.14 -12.45 5.28
C ARG A 27 -1.10 -11.29 5.06
N ALA A 28 -1.06 -10.27 5.92
CA ALA A 28 -1.90 -9.08 5.77
C ALA A 28 -1.54 -8.33 4.49
N ILE A 29 -0.25 -8.26 4.16
CA ILE A 29 0.20 -7.59 2.95
C ILE A 29 -0.29 -8.34 1.71
N TYR A 30 -0.21 -9.67 1.69
CA TYR A 30 -0.74 -10.47 0.58
C TYR A 30 -2.24 -10.25 0.40
N LYS A 31 -2.95 -10.08 1.51
CA LYS A 31 -4.39 -9.79 1.46
C LYS A 31 -4.64 -8.47 0.75
N TRP A 32 -3.82 -7.45 1.03
CA TRP A 32 -3.93 -6.16 0.34
C TRP A 32 -3.61 -6.30 -1.14
N ILE A 33 -2.61 -7.10 -1.50
CA ILE A 33 -2.26 -7.34 -2.90
C ILE A 33 -3.42 -7.99 -3.63
N ASN A 34 -4.06 -8.98 -3.02
CA ASN A 34 -5.17 -9.69 -3.63
C ASN A 34 -6.40 -8.82 -3.81
N SER A 35 -6.70 -7.97 -2.82
CA SER A 35 -7.86 -7.09 -2.90
C SER A 35 -7.58 -5.84 -3.74
N GLY A 36 -6.31 -5.48 -3.88
CA GLY A 36 -5.92 -4.28 -4.62
C GLY A 36 -6.13 -2.99 -3.86
N CYS A 37 -6.47 -3.06 -2.58
CA CYS A 37 -6.70 -1.87 -1.77
C CYS A 37 -6.24 -2.07 -0.33
N LEU A 38 -6.00 -0.94 0.32
CA LEU A 38 -5.61 -0.91 1.73
C LEU A 38 -6.86 -1.05 2.62
N PRO A 39 -6.68 -1.30 3.93
CA PRO A 39 -7.82 -1.31 4.84
C PRO A 39 -8.57 0.02 4.80
N ARG A 40 -9.88 -0.06 5.04
CA ARG A 40 -10.72 1.14 5.03
C ARG A 40 -10.22 2.23 5.97
N THR A 41 -9.65 1.85 7.10
CA THR A 41 -9.11 2.79 8.08
C THR A 41 -8.04 3.70 7.52
N ASP A 42 -7.35 3.26 6.46
CA ASP A 42 -6.32 4.09 5.83
C ASP A 42 -6.93 5.26 5.07
N TYR A 43 -8.13 5.07 4.55
CA TYR A 43 -8.84 6.13 3.81
C TYR A 43 -9.60 7.08 4.72
N THR A 44 -9.90 6.65 5.95
CA THR A 44 -10.55 7.51 6.94
C THR A 44 -9.55 8.30 7.78
N GLY A 45 -8.25 7.96 7.66
CA GLY A 45 -7.22 8.64 8.42
C GLY A 45 -6.90 7.99 9.78
N GLU A 46 -7.54 6.86 10.09
CA GLU A 46 -7.27 6.16 11.34
C GLU A 46 -5.92 5.45 11.33
N THR A 47 -5.45 5.03 10.15
CA THR A 47 -4.15 4.42 10.00
C THR A 47 -3.39 5.12 8.87
N ALA A 48 -2.09 4.90 8.80
CA ALA A 48 -1.24 5.57 7.82
C ALA A 48 -0.35 4.56 7.08
N TYR A 49 -0.94 3.45 6.63
CA TYR A 49 -0.18 2.43 5.93
C TYR A 49 0.38 2.95 4.61
N ALA A 50 -0.40 3.76 3.89
CA ALA A 50 0.08 4.36 2.64
C ALA A 50 1.33 5.20 2.87
N SER A 51 1.34 5.98 3.94
CA SER A 51 2.50 6.79 4.30
C SER A 51 3.72 5.90 4.60
N LYS A 52 3.51 4.81 5.33
CA LYS A 52 4.57 3.88 5.67
C LYS A 52 5.12 3.18 4.43
N ILE A 53 4.23 2.82 3.50
CA ILE A 53 4.63 2.21 2.23
C ILE A 53 5.44 3.20 1.40
N ALA A 54 5.00 4.46 1.37
CA ALA A 54 5.71 5.51 0.65
C ALA A 54 7.13 5.70 1.20
N GLU A 55 7.28 5.71 2.52
CA GLU A 55 8.59 5.79 3.15
C GLU A 55 9.45 4.58 2.81
N ALA A 56 8.86 3.40 2.84
CA ALA A 56 9.58 2.15 2.53
C ALA A 56 10.04 2.12 1.08
N SER A 57 9.35 2.84 0.20
CA SER A 57 9.73 2.90 -1.22
C SER A 57 10.96 3.78 -1.46
N GLY A 58 11.41 4.50 -0.45
CA GLY A 58 12.56 5.39 -0.59
C GLY A 58 12.25 6.62 -1.45
N GLY A 59 11.01 7.04 -1.46
CA GLY A 59 10.58 8.22 -2.21
C GLY A 59 10.11 7.94 -3.62
N ARG A 60 10.08 6.68 -4.03
CA ARG A 60 9.60 6.31 -5.36
C ARG A 60 8.13 6.61 -5.57
N PHE A 61 7.36 6.43 -4.50
CA PHE A 61 5.91 6.65 -4.52
C PHE A 61 5.54 7.60 -3.40
N THR A 62 4.55 8.43 -3.64
CA THR A 62 4.03 9.34 -2.62
C THR A 62 2.83 8.70 -1.93
N THR A 63 2.52 9.18 -0.73
CA THR A 63 1.34 8.72 0.00
C THR A 63 0.07 8.93 -0.83
N THR A 64 -0.05 10.10 -1.45
CA THR A 64 -1.19 10.42 -2.30
C THR A 64 -1.31 9.45 -3.47
N GLN A 65 -0.20 9.16 -4.13
CA GLN A 65 -0.17 8.24 -5.25
C GLN A 65 -0.63 6.85 -4.85
N ILE A 66 -0.15 6.35 -3.70
CA ILE A 66 -0.53 5.03 -3.19
C ILE A 66 -2.02 4.98 -2.86
N LEU A 67 -2.54 6.00 -2.21
CA LEU A 67 -3.96 6.08 -1.88
C LEU A 67 -4.83 6.13 -3.13
N GLU A 68 -4.42 6.90 -4.13
CA GLU A 68 -5.16 7.01 -5.39
C GLU A 68 -5.23 5.68 -6.14
N ILE A 69 -4.09 5.00 -6.23
CA ILE A 69 -4.01 3.72 -6.94
C ILE A 69 -4.79 2.63 -6.20
N SER A 70 -4.73 2.62 -4.88
CA SER A 70 -5.36 1.58 -4.07
C SER A 70 -6.81 1.89 -3.68
N LYS A 71 -7.29 3.09 -4.00
CA LYS A 71 -8.64 3.49 -3.61
C LYS A 71 -9.68 2.59 -4.26
N PRO A 72 -10.61 2.03 -3.47
CA PRO A 72 -11.68 1.21 -4.05
C PRO A 72 -12.52 2.05 -5.01
N LYS A 73 -12.83 1.48 -6.17
CA LYS A 73 -13.71 2.16 -7.10
C LYS A 73 -15.13 2.10 -6.56
N VAL A 74 -15.70 3.26 -6.34
CA VAL A 74 -17.09 3.35 -5.95
C VAL A 74 -17.91 3.37 -7.23
N ALA A 75 -18.76 2.38 -7.37
CA ALA A 75 -19.62 2.30 -8.53
C ALA A 75 -20.68 3.40 -8.49
#